data_54f18f7064b3f58de162ae1e926fd145
#
_entry.id   54f18f7064b3f58de162ae1e926fd145
#
_cell.length_a   1.000
_cell.length_b   1.000
_cell.length_c   1.000
_cell.angle_alpha   90.00
_cell.angle_beta   90.00
_cell.angle_gamma   90.00
#
_symmetry.space_group_name_H-M   'P 1'
#
loop_
_entity.id
_entity.type
_entity.pdbx_description
1 polymer ?
#
loop_
_entity_poly.entity_id
_entity_poly.type
_entity_poly.pdbx_seq_one_letter_code
_entity_poly.pdbx_strand_id
1 'polypeptide(L)'
;ERAISLIHGQRAKDYGDAQASFQRMADLVNPIIKKADGKLTASDMALVMIQVKIARLQESPNHADSWIDIAGYAALGAQLAVTEPDKAATGPTLPNGMTPV
;
A
#
# COMPACT_ATOMS: atom_id res chain seq x y z
N GLU A 1 3.53 -30.98 9.17
CA GLU A 1 3.90 -29.57 9.13
C GLU A 1 2.87 -28.73 9.90
N ARG A 2 3.37 -27.92 10.80
CA ARG A 2 2.49 -27.21 11.72
C ARG A 2 1.57 -26.23 11.01
N ALA A 3 2.09 -25.50 10.03
CA ALA A 3 1.29 -24.53 9.30
C ALA A 3 0.14 -25.21 8.57
N ILE A 4 0.40 -26.38 8.01
CA ILE A 4 -0.63 -27.10 7.29
C ILE A 4 -1.70 -27.62 8.24
N SER A 5 -1.29 -28.11 9.40
CA SER A 5 -2.28 -28.63 10.35
C SER A 5 -3.18 -27.54 10.91
N LEU A 6 -2.72 -26.30 10.94
CA LEU A 6 -3.52 -25.18 11.44
C LEU A 6 -4.63 -24.77 10.48
N ILE A 7 -4.58 -25.16 9.23
CA ILE A 7 -5.59 -24.76 8.25
C ILE A 7 -6.63 -25.84 7.95
N HIS A 8 -6.61 -26.93 8.69
CA HIS A 8 -7.63 -27.96 8.52
C HIS A 8 -8.97 -27.49 9.08
N GLY A 9 -10.05 -27.95 8.52
CA GLY A 9 -11.39 -27.64 8.99
C GLY A 9 -11.68 -26.15 8.91
N GLN A 10 -12.08 -25.56 10.04
CA GLN A 10 -12.38 -24.15 10.13
C GLN A 10 -11.22 -23.28 9.68
N ARG A 11 -10.01 -23.74 9.91
CA ARG A 11 -8.81 -23.01 9.54
C ARG A 11 -8.60 -22.95 8.03
N ALA A 12 -9.11 -23.93 7.31
CA ALA A 12 -9.03 -23.90 5.85
C ALA A 12 -9.79 -22.71 5.28
N LYS A 13 -10.96 -22.40 5.87
CA LYS A 13 -11.73 -21.23 5.48
C LYS A 13 -10.98 -19.94 5.79
N ASP A 14 -10.40 -19.87 7.00
CA ASP A 14 -9.64 -18.67 7.39
C ASP A 14 -8.44 -18.46 6.48
N TYR A 15 -7.78 -19.55 6.07
CA TYR A 15 -6.67 -19.45 5.13
C TYR A 15 -7.12 -18.93 3.77
N GLY A 16 -8.27 -19.40 3.29
CA GLY A 16 -8.82 -18.93 2.02
C GLY A 16 -9.16 -17.45 2.07
N ASP A 17 -9.71 -16.99 3.19
CA ASP A 17 -10.01 -15.57 3.38
C ASP A 17 -8.73 -14.74 3.39
N ALA A 18 -7.69 -15.23 4.06
CA ALA A 18 -6.41 -14.54 4.10
C ALA A 18 -5.75 -14.51 2.72
N GLN A 19 -5.86 -15.59 1.97
CA GLN A 19 -5.28 -15.65 0.63
C GLN A 19 -5.96 -14.63 -0.29
N ALA A 20 -7.27 -14.52 -0.21
CA ALA A 20 -8.00 -13.53 -1.01
C ALA A 20 -7.62 -12.10 -0.61
N SER A 21 -7.46 -11.87 0.67
CA SER A 21 -7.06 -10.56 1.19
C SER A 21 -5.67 -10.18 0.70
N PHE A 22 -4.73 -11.10 0.77
CA PHE A 22 -3.37 -10.82 0.32
C PHE A 22 -3.30 -10.66 -1.18
N GLN A 23 -4.12 -11.38 -1.94
CA GLN A 23 -4.18 -11.19 -3.38
C GLN A 23 -4.69 -9.79 -3.73
N ARG A 24 -5.68 -9.30 -2.98
CA ARG A 24 -6.17 -7.93 -3.16
C ARG A 24 -5.06 -6.91 -2.90
N MET A 25 -4.28 -7.14 -1.86
CA MET A 25 -3.12 -6.28 -1.58
C MET A 25 -2.14 -6.29 -2.73
N ALA A 26 -1.82 -7.48 -3.22
CA ALA A 26 -0.88 -7.63 -4.35
C ALA A 26 -1.38 -6.89 -5.58
N ASP A 27 -2.67 -7.03 -5.88
CA ASP A 27 -3.25 -6.37 -7.05
C ASP A 27 -3.14 -4.84 -6.95
N LEU A 28 -3.29 -4.31 -5.75
CA LEU A 28 -3.16 -2.86 -5.55
C LEU A 28 -1.71 -2.39 -5.57
N VAL A 29 -0.80 -3.24 -5.14
CA VAL A 29 0.62 -2.89 -5.01
C VAL A 29 1.37 -3.09 -6.33
N ASN A 30 0.98 -4.06 -7.13
CA ASN A 30 1.67 -4.39 -8.38
C ASN A 30 1.91 -3.19 -9.30
N PRO A 31 0.94 -2.28 -9.51
CA PRO A 31 1.20 -1.12 -10.35
C PRO A 31 2.34 -0.23 -9.83
N ILE A 32 2.48 -0.15 -8.52
CA ILE A 32 3.56 0.65 -7.91
C ILE A 32 4.91 -0.01 -8.19
N ILE A 33 4.97 -1.32 -8.03
CA ILE A 33 6.19 -2.08 -8.28
C ILE A 33 6.58 -1.98 -9.75
N LYS A 34 5.61 -2.10 -10.63
CA LYS A 34 5.85 -2.02 -12.06
C LYS A 34 6.41 -0.67 -12.45
N LYS A 35 5.84 0.40 -11.90
CA LYS A 35 6.31 1.76 -12.21
C LYS A 35 7.70 2.01 -11.65
N ALA A 36 8.04 1.41 -10.52
CA ALA A 36 9.35 1.57 -9.90
C ALA A 36 10.46 0.89 -10.69
N ASP A 37 10.11 -0.03 -11.57
CA ASP A 37 11.04 -0.69 -12.47
C ASP A 37 12.23 -1.30 -11.72
N GLY A 38 11.91 -2.07 -10.72
CA GLY A 38 12.91 -2.84 -9.97
C GLY A 38 13.58 -2.10 -8.82
N LYS A 39 13.26 -0.83 -8.61
CA LYS A 39 13.88 -0.08 -7.52
C LYS A 39 12.87 0.85 -6.85
N LEU A 40 12.40 0.41 -5.68
CA LEU A 40 11.46 1.21 -4.89
C LEU A 40 12.19 2.29 -4.12
N THR A 41 11.63 3.48 -4.09
CA THR A 41 12.11 4.55 -3.23
C THR A 41 11.41 4.49 -1.89
N ALA A 42 11.85 5.32 -0.96
CA ALA A 42 11.19 5.40 0.35
C ALA A 42 9.74 5.87 0.21
N SER A 43 9.47 6.84 -0.65
CA SER A 43 8.10 7.30 -0.86
C SER A 43 7.26 6.22 -1.56
N ASP A 44 7.86 5.43 -2.45
CA ASP A 44 7.16 4.29 -3.03
C ASP A 44 6.71 3.31 -1.95
N MET A 45 7.55 3.08 -0.94
CA MET A 45 7.17 2.19 0.16
C MET A 45 6.02 2.76 0.98
N ALA A 46 6.02 4.06 1.22
CA ALA A 46 4.89 4.69 1.90
C ALA A 46 3.60 4.46 1.10
N LEU A 47 3.69 4.58 -0.23
CA LEU A 47 2.54 4.35 -1.09
C LEU A 47 2.09 2.89 -1.05
N VAL A 48 3.04 1.95 -1.00
CA VAL A 48 2.72 0.53 -0.85
C VAL A 48 1.93 0.30 0.44
N MET A 49 2.38 0.90 1.55
CA MET A 49 1.70 0.73 2.82
C MET A 49 0.30 1.33 2.80
N ILE A 50 0.10 2.44 2.11
CA ILE A 50 -1.23 3.01 1.92
C ILE A 50 -2.13 2.01 1.19
N GLN A 51 -1.63 1.37 0.14
CA GLN A 51 -2.42 0.41 -0.61
C GLN A 51 -2.79 -0.81 0.24
N VAL A 52 -1.87 -1.26 1.09
CA VAL A 52 -2.16 -2.35 2.01
C VAL A 52 -3.31 -1.99 2.94
N LYS A 53 -3.31 -0.76 3.45
CA LYS A 53 -4.39 -0.29 4.33
C LYS A 53 -5.69 -0.10 3.58
N ILE A 54 -5.63 0.32 2.33
CA ILE A 54 -6.82 0.41 1.47
C ILE A 54 -7.45 -0.97 1.30
N ALA A 55 -6.62 -1.99 1.04
CA ALA A 55 -7.13 -3.36 0.93
C ALA A 55 -7.82 -3.79 2.21
N ARG A 56 -7.25 -3.42 3.36
CA ARG A 56 -7.84 -3.73 4.66
C ARG A 56 -9.22 -3.09 4.81
N LEU A 57 -9.33 -1.84 4.38
CA LEU A 57 -10.60 -1.11 4.48
C LEU A 57 -11.65 -1.63 3.53
N GLN A 58 -11.27 -2.22 2.41
CA GLN A 58 -12.24 -2.84 1.52
C GLN A 58 -12.93 -4.03 2.19
N GLU A 59 -12.24 -4.71 3.09
CA GLU A 59 -12.81 -5.80 3.87
C GLU A 59 -13.52 -5.30 5.11
N SER A 60 -12.96 -4.31 5.77
CA SER A 60 -13.47 -3.79 7.03
C SER A 60 -13.46 -2.27 7.01
N PRO A 61 -14.45 -1.65 6.37
CA PRO A 61 -14.45 -0.18 6.20
C PRO A 61 -14.48 0.59 7.52
N ASN A 62 -14.86 -0.07 8.60
CA ASN A 62 -14.94 0.59 9.91
C ASN A 62 -13.66 0.42 10.74
N HIS A 63 -12.61 -0.13 10.14
CA HIS A 63 -11.35 -0.33 10.85
C HIS A 63 -10.63 1.00 11.02
N ALA A 64 -10.85 1.65 12.16
CA ALA A 64 -10.38 3.01 12.39
C ALA A 64 -8.86 3.14 12.27
N ASP A 65 -8.12 2.14 12.75
CA ASP A 65 -6.66 2.18 12.70
C ASP A 65 -6.14 2.25 11.26
N SER A 66 -6.82 1.61 10.32
CA SER A 66 -6.41 1.66 8.92
C SER A 66 -6.55 3.06 8.35
N TRP A 67 -7.63 3.78 8.67
CA TRP A 67 -7.77 5.17 8.25
C TRP A 67 -6.68 6.05 8.83
N ILE A 68 -6.38 5.85 10.11
CA ILE A 68 -5.33 6.60 10.81
C ILE A 68 -3.97 6.31 10.17
N ASP A 69 -3.70 5.05 9.89
CA ASP A 69 -2.43 4.65 9.29
C ASP A 69 -2.25 5.24 7.89
N ILE A 70 -3.31 5.28 7.09
CA ILE A 70 -3.25 5.92 5.77
C ILE A 70 -2.85 7.37 5.90
N ALA A 71 -3.46 8.09 6.84
CA ALA A 71 -3.13 9.50 7.05
C ALA A 71 -1.66 9.66 7.44
N GLY A 72 -1.17 8.79 8.31
CA GLY A 72 0.23 8.82 8.73
C GLY A 72 1.19 8.54 7.59
N TYR A 73 0.93 7.50 6.82
CA TYR A 73 1.77 7.18 5.67
C TYR A 73 1.69 8.24 4.58
N ALA A 74 0.54 8.87 4.41
CA ALA A 74 0.39 9.94 3.44
C ALA A 74 1.27 11.14 3.81
N ALA A 75 1.25 11.52 5.08
CA ALA A 75 2.08 12.62 5.56
C ALA A 75 3.57 12.29 5.41
N LEU A 76 3.94 11.09 5.81
CA LEU A 76 5.33 10.64 5.71
C LEU A 76 5.76 10.55 4.24
N GLY A 77 4.92 9.98 3.40
CA GLY A 77 5.21 9.84 1.98
C GLY A 77 5.42 11.17 1.29
N ALA A 78 4.60 12.16 1.63
CA ALA A 78 4.76 13.50 1.07
C ALA A 78 6.11 14.10 1.45
N GLN A 79 6.50 13.93 2.69
CA GLN A 79 7.78 14.42 3.18
C GLN A 79 8.95 13.75 2.50
N LEU A 80 8.87 12.43 2.33
CA LEU A 80 9.91 11.67 1.66
C LEU A 80 10.01 12.03 0.17
N ALA A 81 8.86 12.19 -0.48
CA ALA A 81 8.83 12.44 -1.92
C ALA A 81 9.52 13.75 -2.29
N VAL A 82 9.40 14.78 -1.46
CA VAL A 82 10.01 16.08 -1.79
C VAL A 82 11.52 16.07 -1.64
N THR A 83 12.08 15.05 -0.97
CA THR A 83 13.53 14.96 -0.80
C THR A 83 14.18 14.00 -1.79
N GLU A 84 13.37 13.29 -2.58
CA GLU A 84 13.89 12.31 -3.53
C GLU A 84 14.15 12.94 -4.89
N PRO A 85 15.13 12.42 -5.65
CA PRO A 85 15.32 12.87 -7.01
C PRO A 85 14.07 12.62 -7.84
N ASP A 86 13.74 13.57 -8.70
CA ASP A 86 12.60 13.44 -9.58
C ASP A 86 12.89 12.38 -10.64
N LYS A 87 12.16 11.29 -10.61
CA LYS A 87 12.33 10.23 -11.60
C LYS A 87 11.80 10.61 -12.95
N ALA A 88 10.75 11.41 -12.98
CA ALA A 88 10.14 11.88 -14.21
C ALA A 88 10.34 13.37 -14.24
N ALA A 89 11.50 13.79 -14.71
CA ALA A 89 11.88 15.20 -14.70
C ALA A 89 10.86 16.12 -15.36
N THR A 90 9.90 15.54 -16.02
CA THR A 90 8.93 16.29 -16.81
C THR A 90 7.53 16.22 -16.21
N GLY A 91 7.42 15.80 -14.98
CA GLY A 91 6.11 15.80 -14.34
C GLY A 91 5.48 17.18 -14.41
N PRO A 92 4.16 17.25 -14.55
CA PRO A 92 3.51 18.55 -14.62
C PRO A 92 3.73 19.31 -13.33
N THR A 93 4.06 20.58 -13.47
CA THR A 93 4.19 21.47 -12.33
C THR A 93 2.81 21.89 -11.88
N LEU A 94 2.60 21.86 -10.59
CA LEU A 94 1.34 22.35 -10.04
C LEU A 94 1.35 23.88 -10.07
N PRO A 95 0.23 24.49 -10.47
CA PRO A 95 0.18 25.94 -10.53
C PRO A 95 0.15 26.56 -9.13
N ASN A 96 0.61 27.80 -9.07
CA ASN A 96 0.49 28.63 -7.88
C ASN A 96 1.18 28.09 -6.64
N GLY A 97 2.25 27.34 -6.83
CA GLY A 97 2.98 26.80 -5.70
C GLY A 97 2.23 25.77 -4.90
N MET A 98 1.19 25.19 -5.45
CA MET A 98 0.49 24.08 -4.79
C MET A 98 1.43 22.92 -4.60
N THR A 99 1.35 22.28 -3.44
CA THR A 99 2.14 21.10 -3.18
C THR A 99 1.38 19.86 -3.66
N PRO A 100 2.09 18.86 -4.19
CA PRO A 100 1.45 17.60 -4.53
C PRO A 100 0.93 16.94 -3.25
N VAL A 101 -0.28 16.45 -3.33
CA VAL A 101 -0.89 15.78 -2.17
C VAL A 101 -1.22 14.36 -2.50
#